data_dd6f1ba01fe8c445d9e25f845e4b76c1
#
_entry.id   dd6f1ba01fe8c445d9e25f845e4b76c1
#
_cell.length_a   1.000
_cell.length_b   1.000
_cell.length_c   1.000
_cell.angle_alpha   90.00
_cell.angle_beta   90.00
_cell.angle_gamma   90.00
#
_symmetry.space_group_name_H-M   'P 1'
#
loop_
_entity.id
_entity.type
_entity.pdbx_description
1 polymer ?
#
loop_
_entity_poly.entity_id
_entity_poly.type
_entity_poly.pdbx_seq_one_letter_code
_entity_poly.pdbx_strand_id
1 'polypeptide(L)'
;MVKPAELTTFDELVTKQMNETLQKGSLASCLMGFLSAGVLYGLIRAGFVRGIEVPIVWTFIGGTYSGIVWLLARAGKIKSRSTWFVMLGFCTLPSSIYVIAYFVLPSGTATYITGPPGYLYFFLIVLTGFAFDFRLSLVTGIYSAAQYSLAAHLAIPYLAAAQHPDALLLQDLTQESFYHFKSMMMGVTGFTVGIVSRHVRMLIADTLARQKETTMVSRLFGQFVSNEVKDKILSHADAVSHGEKKTVAILFCDIRGFTAFSEKAPPEKVVEYLNEYLDAMVRAIASAGGTIDKFIGDAIMAVFGGVLDVENPPDSALAAALLMRASLTELNQRREAAGLPTIRNGIGIHYGEVLQGAIGSAERKDFTVIGDTVNSASRLEGLCKDFSTDLVFSDEVYRAASEPVRARCSRLGEARVKGREQAITVWTIPGL
;
A
#
# COMPACT_ATOMS: atom_id res chain seq x y z
N MET A 1 14.59 12.04 3.19
CA MET A 1 13.23 12.35 3.70
C MET A 1 12.24 12.11 2.57
N VAL A 2 11.60 10.96 2.54
CA VAL A 2 10.46 10.68 1.65
C VAL A 2 9.27 11.39 2.29
N LYS A 3 8.68 12.37 1.59
CA LYS A 3 7.39 12.94 1.98
C LYS A 3 6.41 11.79 2.20
N PRO A 4 5.66 11.76 3.31
CA PRO A 4 4.61 10.79 3.46
C PRO A 4 3.68 10.95 2.26
N ALA A 5 3.45 9.88 1.49
CA ALA A 5 2.46 9.86 0.43
C ALA A 5 1.15 10.28 1.09
N GLU A 6 0.60 11.44 0.67
CA GLU A 6 -0.69 11.92 1.10
C GLU A 6 -1.68 10.78 0.85
N LEU A 7 -2.23 10.25 1.92
CA LEU A 7 -3.20 9.16 1.89
C LEU A 7 -4.44 9.72 1.19
N THR A 8 -4.53 9.48 -0.12
CA THR A 8 -5.70 9.84 -0.93
C THR A 8 -6.95 9.27 -0.27
N THR A 9 -7.96 10.10 -0.12
CA THR A 9 -9.25 9.64 0.40
C THR A 9 -9.87 8.62 -0.57
N PHE A 10 -10.75 7.75 -0.09
CA PHE A 10 -11.47 6.81 -0.96
C PHE A 10 -12.12 7.50 -2.16
N ASP A 11 -12.71 8.69 -1.94
CA ASP A 11 -13.37 9.46 -3.00
C ASP A 11 -12.38 9.98 -4.06
N GLU A 12 -11.15 10.32 -3.70
CA GLU A 12 -10.09 10.70 -4.64
C GLU A 12 -9.63 9.52 -5.48
N LEU A 13 -9.47 8.34 -4.84
CA LEU A 13 -9.13 7.09 -5.52
C LEU A 13 -10.22 6.68 -6.52
N VAL A 14 -11.49 6.73 -6.11
CA VAL A 14 -12.64 6.44 -6.97
C VAL A 14 -12.71 7.44 -8.13
N THR A 15 -12.51 8.73 -7.85
CA THR A 15 -12.53 9.77 -8.89
C THR A 15 -11.41 9.58 -9.92
N LYS A 16 -10.21 9.24 -9.46
CA LYS A 16 -9.05 8.95 -10.34
C LYS A 16 -9.34 7.73 -11.22
N GLN A 17 -9.74 6.61 -10.61
CA GLN A 17 -10.03 5.37 -11.32
C GLN A 17 -11.19 5.53 -12.31
N MET A 18 -12.22 6.29 -11.94
CA MET A 18 -13.35 6.60 -12.80
C MET A 18 -12.92 7.44 -14.01
N ASN A 19 -12.04 8.44 -13.83
CA ASN A 19 -11.52 9.25 -14.94
C ASN A 19 -10.68 8.38 -15.89
N GLU A 20 -9.86 7.47 -15.39
CA GLU A 20 -9.10 6.53 -16.22
C GLU A 20 -10.02 5.59 -17.02
N THR A 21 -11.06 5.09 -16.37
CA THR A 21 -12.07 4.21 -17.01
C THR A 21 -12.87 4.97 -18.06
N LEU A 22 -13.32 6.19 -17.76
CA LEU A 22 -13.99 7.07 -18.73
C LEU A 22 -13.09 7.39 -19.92
N GLN A 23 -11.81 7.68 -19.69
CA GLN A 23 -10.85 7.98 -20.77
C GLN A 23 -10.68 6.77 -21.69
N LYS A 24 -10.45 5.57 -21.15
CA LYS A 24 -10.28 4.35 -21.95
C LYS A 24 -11.59 3.93 -22.63
N GLY A 25 -12.69 3.92 -21.89
CA GLY A 25 -14.01 3.52 -22.39
C GLY A 25 -14.55 4.47 -23.48
N SER A 26 -14.43 5.78 -23.28
CA SER A 26 -14.88 6.76 -24.27
C SER A 26 -14.02 6.75 -25.54
N LEU A 27 -12.70 6.50 -25.45
CA LEU A 27 -11.85 6.30 -26.62
C LEU A 27 -12.28 5.06 -27.41
N ALA A 28 -12.48 3.93 -26.72
CA ALA A 28 -12.94 2.70 -27.37
C ALA A 28 -14.30 2.91 -28.05
N SER A 29 -15.26 3.53 -27.36
CA SER A 29 -16.58 3.84 -27.92
C SER A 29 -16.52 4.80 -29.10
N CYS A 30 -15.62 5.79 -29.07
CA CYS A 30 -15.37 6.70 -30.17
C CYS A 30 -14.88 5.96 -31.42
N LEU A 31 -13.84 5.12 -31.26
CA LEU A 31 -13.28 4.32 -32.37
C LEU A 31 -14.32 3.34 -32.93
N MET A 32 -15.05 2.64 -32.06
CA MET A 32 -16.10 1.70 -32.48
C MET A 32 -17.25 2.43 -33.19
N GLY A 33 -17.65 3.62 -32.74
CA GLY A 33 -18.70 4.41 -33.37
C GLY A 33 -18.34 4.81 -34.80
N PHE A 34 -17.14 5.34 -35.03
CA PHE A 34 -16.69 5.70 -36.36
C PHE A 34 -16.43 4.47 -37.25
N LEU A 35 -15.85 3.41 -36.71
CA LEU A 35 -15.66 2.16 -37.44
C LEU A 35 -17.02 1.58 -37.88
N SER A 36 -18.00 1.53 -36.99
CA SER A 36 -19.34 1.06 -37.32
C SER A 36 -20.01 1.90 -38.39
N ALA A 37 -19.92 3.24 -38.28
CA ALA A 37 -20.44 4.15 -39.32
C ALA A 37 -19.78 3.88 -40.69
N GLY A 38 -18.45 3.70 -40.71
CA GLY A 38 -17.70 3.39 -41.94
C GLY A 38 -18.08 2.05 -42.56
N VAL A 39 -18.22 1.01 -41.74
CA VAL A 39 -18.65 -0.34 -42.21
C VAL A 39 -20.08 -0.28 -42.77
N LEU A 40 -21.01 0.34 -42.05
CA LEU A 40 -22.40 0.48 -42.51
C LEU A 40 -22.47 1.26 -43.82
N TYR A 41 -21.72 2.34 -43.91
CA TYR A 41 -21.63 3.13 -45.19
C TYR A 41 -21.07 2.28 -46.35
N GLY A 42 -20.01 1.50 -46.07
CA GLY A 42 -19.45 0.59 -47.09
C GLY A 42 -20.46 -0.47 -47.58
N LEU A 43 -21.26 -1.04 -46.69
CA LEU A 43 -22.31 -2.04 -47.01
C LEU A 43 -23.41 -1.43 -47.91
N ILE A 44 -23.82 -0.17 -47.66
CA ILE A 44 -24.77 0.52 -48.57
C ILE A 44 -24.14 0.72 -49.94
N ARG A 45 -22.89 1.23 -49.98
CA ARG A 45 -22.20 1.51 -51.27
C ARG A 45 -21.98 0.22 -52.09
N ALA A 46 -21.76 -0.93 -51.40
CA ALA A 46 -21.62 -2.21 -52.03
C ALA A 46 -22.97 -2.87 -52.45
N GLY A 47 -24.11 -2.25 -52.08
CA GLY A 47 -25.44 -2.74 -52.42
C GLY A 47 -25.93 -3.92 -51.56
N PHE A 48 -25.22 -4.28 -50.52
CA PHE A 48 -25.58 -5.39 -49.64
C PHE A 48 -26.80 -5.11 -48.76
N VAL A 49 -26.99 -3.86 -48.34
CA VAL A 49 -28.05 -3.43 -47.41
C VAL A 49 -28.65 -2.12 -47.87
N ARG A 50 -29.96 -1.94 -47.66
CA ARG A 50 -30.70 -0.70 -47.89
C ARG A 50 -31.42 -0.27 -46.61
N GLY A 51 -31.64 1.04 -46.41
CA GLY A 51 -32.48 1.53 -45.30
C GLY A 51 -31.75 1.58 -43.96
N ILE A 52 -30.40 1.61 -43.95
CA ILE A 52 -29.60 1.73 -42.70
C ILE A 52 -28.95 3.12 -42.54
N GLU A 53 -29.50 4.13 -43.22
CA GLU A 53 -28.98 5.52 -43.15
C GLU A 53 -29.06 6.09 -41.73
N VAL A 54 -30.19 5.80 -41.01
CA VAL A 54 -30.39 6.23 -39.61
C VAL A 54 -29.34 5.62 -38.67
N PRO A 55 -29.04 4.31 -38.67
CA PRO A 55 -27.94 3.71 -37.92
C PRO A 55 -26.56 4.35 -38.20
N ILE A 56 -26.27 4.73 -39.42
CA ILE A 56 -24.98 5.39 -39.78
C ILE A 56 -24.87 6.72 -39.06
N VAL A 57 -25.88 7.57 -39.21
CA VAL A 57 -25.93 8.90 -38.56
C VAL A 57 -25.85 8.74 -37.04
N TRP A 58 -26.58 7.76 -36.51
CA TRP A 58 -26.61 7.50 -35.08
C TRP A 58 -25.26 7.04 -34.52
N THR A 59 -24.57 6.09 -35.19
CA THR A 59 -23.21 5.64 -34.76
C THR A 59 -22.18 6.75 -34.89
N PHE A 60 -22.32 7.63 -35.88
CA PHE A 60 -21.47 8.80 -36.01
C PHE A 60 -21.68 9.81 -34.88
N ILE A 61 -22.93 10.08 -34.46
CA ILE A 61 -23.25 10.95 -33.33
C ILE A 61 -22.68 10.34 -32.04
N GLY A 62 -22.85 9.03 -31.83
CA GLY A 62 -22.32 8.33 -30.66
C GLY A 62 -20.78 8.38 -30.59
N GLY A 63 -20.12 8.18 -31.71
CA GLY A 63 -18.66 8.29 -31.84
C GLY A 63 -18.16 9.70 -31.54
N THR A 64 -18.84 10.71 -32.07
CA THR A 64 -18.50 12.14 -31.83
C THR A 64 -18.67 12.51 -30.35
N TYR A 65 -19.81 12.15 -29.74
CA TYR A 65 -20.03 12.37 -28.30
C TYR A 65 -18.95 11.71 -27.45
N SER A 66 -18.66 10.44 -27.72
CA SER A 66 -17.60 9.70 -27.02
C SER A 66 -16.22 10.34 -27.20
N GLY A 67 -15.91 10.87 -28.38
CA GLY A 67 -14.68 11.59 -28.66
C GLY A 67 -14.55 12.90 -27.85
N ILE A 68 -15.65 13.64 -27.71
CA ILE A 68 -15.69 14.85 -26.87
C ILE A 68 -15.45 14.47 -25.40
N VAL A 69 -16.11 13.42 -24.89
CA VAL A 69 -15.92 12.94 -23.52
C VAL A 69 -14.48 12.50 -23.31
N TRP A 70 -13.87 11.78 -24.25
CA TRP A 70 -12.47 11.40 -24.19
C TRP A 70 -11.53 12.60 -24.10
N LEU A 71 -11.73 13.64 -24.94
CA LEU A 71 -10.93 14.86 -24.90
C LEU A 71 -11.06 15.58 -23.54
N LEU A 72 -12.27 15.67 -23.00
CA LEU A 72 -12.53 16.30 -21.70
C LEU A 72 -11.89 15.49 -20.54
N ALA A 73 -11.98 14.16 -20.60
CA ALA A 73 -11.35 13.28 -19.60
C ALA A 73 -9.82 13.38 -19.66
N ARG A 74 -9.24 13.36 -20.87
CA ARG A 74 -7.79 13.54 -21.09
C ARG A 74 -7.28 14.90 -20.62
N ALA A 75 -8.08 15.95 -20.77
CA ALA A 75 -7.76 17.30 -20.30
C ALA A 75 -7.97 17.47 -18.79
N GLY A 76 -8.38 16.43 -18.05
CA GLY A 76 -8.67 16.50 -16.60
C GLY A 76 -9.84 17.40 -16.23
N LYS A 77 -10.72 17.72 -17.18
CA LYS A 77 -11.87 18.62 -16.97
C LYS A 77 -13.09 17.91 -16.38
N ILE A 78 -13.11 16.57 -16.34
CA ILE A 78 -14.20 15.80 -15.75
C ILE A 78 -13.97 15.68 -14.24
N LYS A 79 -14.78 16.40 -13.46
CA LYS A 79 -14.83 16.33 -12.01
C LYS A 79 -16.01 15.46 -11.57
N SER A 80 -16.09 15.04 -10.30
CA SER A 80 -17.16 14.20 -9.76
C SER A 80 -18.56 14.70 -10.15
N ARG A 81 -18.83 16.00 -10.07
CA ARG A 81 -20.14 16.57 -10.49
C ARG A 81 -20.37 16.50 -12.01
N SER A 82 -19.34 16.68 -12.84
CA SER A 82 -19.49 16.62 -14.29
C SER A 82 -19.69 15.20 -14.82
N THR A 83 -19.31 14.18 -14.05
CA THR A 83 -19.58 12.78 -14.39
C THR A 83 -21.06 12.48 -14.54
N TRP A 84 -21.91 13.12 -13.74
CA TRP A 84 -23.36 12.98 -13.86
C TRP A 84 -23.85 13.41 -15.24
N PHE A 85 -23.41 14.55 -15.72
CA PHE A 85 -23.82 15.07 -17.05
C PHE A 85 -23.28 14.18 -18.17
N VAL A 86 -22.06 13.66 -18.03
CA VAL A 86 -21.47 12.72 -19.00
C VAL A 86 -22.30 11.42 -19.05
N MET A 87 -22.65 10.84 -17.91
CA MET A 87 -23.44 9.60 -17.87
C MET A 87 -24.88 9.80 -18.38
N LEU A 88 -25.52 10.89 -18.00
CA LEU A 88 -26.85 11.25 -18.55
C LEU A 88 -26.79 11.44 -20.05
N GLY A 89 -25.73 12.08 -20.56
CA GLY A 89 -25.49 12.23 -22.00
C GLY A 89 -25.37 10.88 -22.72
N PHE A 90 -24.61 9.93 -22.16
CA PHE A 90 -24.57 8.57 -22.71
C PHE A 90 -25.95 7.90 -22.72
N CYS A 91 -26.74 8.09 -21.66
CA CYS A 91 -28.10 7.55 -21.59
C CYS A 91 -29.10 8.24 -22.54
N THR A 92 -28.75 9.35 -23.18
CA THR A 92 -29.56 9.96 -24.26
C THR A 92 -29.24 9.41 -25.64
N LEU A 93 -28.08 8.74 -25.82
CA LEU A 93 -27.70 8.22 -27.14
C LEU A 93 -28.72 7.23 -27.72
N PRO A 94 -29.29 6.25 -26.95
CA PRO A 94 -30.35 5.40 -27.49
C PRO A 94 -31.58 6.21 -27.94
N SER A 95 -31.93 7.28 -27.25
CA SER A 95 -33.07 8.15 -27.58
C SER A 95 -32.83 8.89 -28.91
N SER A 96 -31.63 9.26 -29.23
CA SER A 96 -31.31 10.00 -30.44
C SER A 96 -31.67 9.23 -31.71
N ILE A 97 -31.60 7.88 -31.70
CA ILE A 97 -32.02 7.09 -32.85
C ILE A 97 -33.54 7.22 -33.10
N TYR A 98 -34.33 7.28 -32.03
CA TYR A 98 -35.80 7.45 -32.13
C TYR A 98 -36.15 8.83 -32.67
N VAL A 99 -35.43 9.87 -32.20
CA VAL A 99 -35.62 11.22 -32.70
C VAL A 99 -35.26 11.34 -34.18
N ILE A 100 -34.12 10.77 -34.60
CA ILE A 100 -33.72 10.76 -36.00
C ILE A 100 -34.73 10.02 -36.86
N ALA A 101 -35.18 8.82 -36.41
CA ALA A 101 -36.16 8.03 -37.13
C ALA A 101 -37.51 8.75 -37.27
N TYR A 102 -37.95 9.46 -36.22
CA TYR A 102 -39.20 10.22 -36.25
C TYR A 102 -39.24 11.28 -37.37
N PHE A 103 -38.13 11.98 -37.61
CA PHE A 103 -38.06 13.01 -38.62
C PHE A 103 -37.68 12.50 -40.04
N VAL A 104 -37.01 11.36 -40.13
CA VAL A 104 -36.43 10.88 -41.39
C VAL A 104 -37.24 9.77 -42.03
N LEU A 105 -37.90 8.92 -41.22
CA LEU A 105 -38.58 7.73 -41.71
C LEU A 105 -40.10 7.93 -41.78
N PRO A 106 -40.78 7.43 -42.84
CA PRO A 106 -42.24 7.45 -42.92
C PRO A 106 -42.93 6.69 -41.79
N SER A 107 -42.25 5.62 -41.27
CA SER A 107 -42.72 4.81 -40.13
C SER A 107 -42.41 5.42 -38.77
N GLY A 108 -41.79 6.62 -38.74
CA GLY A 108 -41.40 7.30 -37.52
C GLY A 108 -40.56 6.45 -36.60
N THR A 109 -40.79 6.51 -35.29
CA THR A 109 -40.06 5.76 -34.27
C THR A 109 -40.40 4.25 -34.28
N ALA A 110 -41.46 3.82 -34.94
CA ALA A 110 -41.95 2.44 -34.94
C ALA A 110 -40.87 1.44 -35.37
N THR A 111 -40.05 1.81 -36.37
CA THR A 111 -38.98 0.95 -36.92
C THR A 111 -37.98 0.46 -35.86
N TYR A 112 -37.70 1.25 -34.83
CA TYR A 112 -36.65 0.96 -33.86
C TYR A 112 -37.16 0.63 -32.47
N ILE A 113 -38.46 0.90 -32.15
CA ILE A 113 -38.97 0.79 -30.77
C ILE A 113 -39.01 -0.66 -30.28
N THR A 114 -39.22 -1.64 -31.17
CA THR A 114 -39.19 -3.07 -30.86
C THR A 114 -37.77 -3.67 -30.94
N GLY A 115 -36.83 -2.90 -31.51
CA GLY A 115 -35.51 -3.40 -31.89
C GLY A 115 -34.42 -3.23 -30.82
N PRO A 116 -33.16 -3.49 -31.24
CA PRO A 116 -31.98 -3.48 -30.37
C PRO A 116 -31.72 -2.17 -29.60
N PRO A 117 -32.04 -0.96 -30.09
CA PRO A 117 -31.74 0.26 -29.36
C PRO A 117 -32.35 0.33 -27.96
N GLY A 118 -33.51 -0.30 -27.76
CA GLY A 118 -34.16 -0.39 -26.45
C GLY A 118 -33.35 -1.14 -25.40
N TYR A 119 -32.46 -2.06 -25.78
CA TYR A 119 -31.61 -2.81 -24.85
C TYR A 119 -30.37 -2.02 -24.42
N LEU A 120 -29.93 -1.04 -25.23
CA LEU A 120 -28.79 -0.20 -24.89
C LEU A 120 -29.02 0.62 -23.61
N TYR A 121 -30.25 0.99 -23.27
CA TYR A 121 -30.56 1.65 -22.01
C TYR A 121 -30.15 0.80 -20.82
N PHE A 122 -30.49 -0.50 -20.83
CA PHE A 122 -30.12 -1.41 -19.74
C PHE A 122 -28.61 -1.50 -19.59
N PHE A 123 -27.90 -1.66 -20.71
CA PHE A 123 -26.44 -1.69 -20.70
C PHE A 123 -25.82 -0.42 -20.11
N LEU A 124 -26.32 0.74 -20.53
CA LEU A 124 -25.82 2.03 -20.02
C LEU A 124 -26.15 2.24 -18.55
N ILE A 125 -27.35 1.83 -18.09
CA ILE A 125 -27.73 1.87 -16.68
C ILE A 125 -26.77 0.99 -15.86
N VAL A 126 -26.47 -0.22 -16.31
CA VAL A 126 -25.51 -1.12 -15.63
C VAL A 126 -24.13 -0.49 -15.54
N LEU A 127 -23.65 0.19 -16.60
CA LEU A 127 -22.36 0.87 -16.57
C LEU A 127 -22.28 1.98 -15.51
N THR A 128 -23.41 2.60 -15.12
CA THR A 128 -23.40 3.58 -14.02
C THR A 128 -23.02 2.96 -12.68
N GLY A 129 -23.13 1.64 -12.54
CA GLY A 129 -22.71 0.91 -11.34
C GLY A 129 -21.24 1.08 -10.99
N PHE A 130 -20.38 1.26 -12.01
CA PHE A 130 -18.96 1.52 -11.82
C PHE A 130 -18.62 2.91 -11.26
N ALA A 131 -19.60 3.81 -11.22
CA ALA A 131 -19.44 5.10 -10.53
C ALA A 131 -19.58 5.00 -9.01
N PHE A 132 -20.00 3.84 -8.48
CA PHE A 132 -20.23 3.59 -7.06
C PHE A 132 -21.17 4.62 -6.39
N ASP A 133 -22.12 5.18 -7.16
CA ASP A 133 -23.10 6.16 -6.70
C ASP A 133 -24.51 5.63 -6.94
N PHE A 134 -25.22 5.32 -5.83
CA PHE A 134 -26.61 4.88 -5.85
C PHE A 134 -27.53 5.87 -6.57
N ARG A 135 -27.34 7.18 -6.31
CA ARG A 135 -28.21 8.23 -6.86
C ARG A 135 -28.06 8.33 -8.37
N LEU A 136 -26.83 8.21 -8.86
CA LEU A 136 -26.56 8.26 -10.30
C LEU A 136 -27.26 7.09 -11.02
N SER A 137 -27.12 5.87 -10.52
CA SER A 137 -27.76 4.69 -11.14
C SER A 137 -29.28 4.78 -11.11
N LEU A 138 -29.86 5.25 -10.01
CA LEU A 138 -31.31 5.43 -9.88
C LEU A 138 -31.83 6.50 -10.87
N VAL A 139 -31.19 7.66 -10.90
CA VAL A 139 -31.59 8.78 -11.77
C VAL A 139 -31.46 8.39 -13.24
N THR A 140 -30.38 7.70 -13.63
CA THR A 140 -30.21 7.23 -15.02
C THR A 140 -31.26 6.19 -15.40
N GLY A 141 -31.63 5.30 -14.47
CA GLY A 141 -32.71 4.33 -14.70
C GLY A 141 -34.07 5.00 -14.94
N ILE A 142 -34.44 5.96 -14.08
CA ILE A 142 -35.68 6.73 -14.23
C ILE A 142 -35.65 7.57 -15.51
N TYR A 143 -34.54 8.23 -15.79
CA TYR A 143 -34.35 9.05 -16.98
C TYR A 143 -34.48 8.24 -18.28
N SER A 144 -33.86 7.06 -18.34
CA SER A 144 -33.95 6.14 -19.46
C SER A 144 -35.38 5.61 -19.63
N ALA A 145 -36.07 5.27 -18.54
CA ALA A 145 -37.45 4.85 -18.54
C ALA A 145 -38.40 5.91 -19.14
N ALA A 146 -38.23 7.17 -18.72
CA ALA A 146 -39.03 8.29 -19.24
C ALA A 146 -38.79 8.49 -20.73
N GLN A 147 -37.54 8.49 -21.19
CA GLN A 147 -37.19 8.62 -22.60
C GLN A 147 -37.79 7.49 -23.46
N TYR A 148 -37.65 6.24 -23.00
CA TYR A 148 -38.16 5.10 -23.74
C TYR A 148 -39.70 5.09 -23.76
N SER A 149 -40.35 5.45 -22.64
CA SER A 149 -41.84 5.59 -22.58
C SER A 149 -42.35 6.65 -23.56
N LEU A 150 -41.68 7.80 -23.65
CA LEU A 150 -42.01 8.85 -24.62
C LEU A 150 -41.82 8.37 -26.07
N ALA A 151 -40.70 7.68 -26.36
CA ALA A 151 -40.44 7.13 -27.69
C ALA A 151 -41.52 6.10 -28.09
N ALA A 152 -41.95 5.27 -27.14
CA ALA A 152 -43.02 4.28 -27.35
C ALA A 152 -44.37 4.98 -27.65
N HIS A 153 -44.72 5.96 -26.84
CA HIS A 153 -45.97 6.73 -27.07
C HIS A 153 -46.00 7.36 -28.48
N LEU A 154 -44.91 7.90 -28.96
CA LEU A 154 -44.78 8.44 -30.32
C LEU A 154 -44.78 7.36 -31.41
N ALA A 155 -44.40 6.10 -31.10
CA ALA A 155 -44.35 5.02 -32.06
C ALA A 155 -45.73 4.34 -32.31
N ILE A 156 -46.59 4.28 -31.29
CA ILE A 156 -47.85 3.55 -31.32
C ILE A 156 -48.78 3.99 -32.48
N PRO A 157 -48.99 5.26 -32.78
CA PRO A 157 -49.83 5.67 -33.91
C PRO A 157 -49.31 5.12 -35.28
N TYR A 158 -48.01 5.05 -35.45
CA TYR A 158 -47.39 4.51 -36.67
C TYR A 158 -47.51 2.97 -36.75
N LEU A 159 -47.42 2.29 -35.58
CA LEU A 159 -47.65 0.82 -35.50
C LEU A 159 -49.08 0.49 -35.77
N ALA A 160 -50.04 1.24 -35.22
CA ALA A 160 -51.47 1.01 -35.46
C ALA A 160 -51.89 1.28 -36.91
N ALA A 161 -51.20 2.15 -37.62
CA ALA A 161 -51.45 2.44 -39.03
C ALA A 161 -50.77 1.43 -39.96
N ALA A 162 -49.88 0.59 -39.45
CA ALA A 162 -49.16 -0.39 -40.26
C ALA A 162 -50.12 -1.54 -40.68
N GLN A 163 -49.96 -2.01 -41.93
CA GLN A 163 -50.65 -3.21 -42.42
C GLN A 163 -49.72 -4.39 -42.24
N HIS A 164 -50.13 -5.41 -41.50
CA HIS A 164 -49.40 -6.64 -41.28
C HIS A 164 -50.26 -7.85 -41.57
N PRO A 165 -49.74 -8.88 -42.27
CA PRO A 165 -50.50 -10.09 -42.59
C PRO A 165 -51.02 -10.84 -41.36
N ASP A 166 -50.27 -10.77 -40.25
CA ASP A 166 -50.63 -11.33 -38.94
C ASP A 166 -51.25 -10.26 -38.05
N ALA A 167 -52.58 -10.30 -37.91
CA ALA A 167 -53.33 -9.36 -37.09
C ALA A 167 -53.07 -9.53 -35.59
N LEU A 168 -52.73 -10.73 -35.10
CA LEU A 168 -52.40 -10.98 -33.71
C LEU A 168 -51.08 -10.35 -33.36
N LEU A 169 -50.09 -10.52 -34.22
CA LEU A 169 -48.78 -9.87 -34.02
C LEU A 169 -48.88 -8.34 -34.00
N LEU A 170 -49.67 -7.76 -34.87
CA LEU A 170 -49.93 -6.30 -34.90
C LEU A 170 -50.64 -5.84 -33.63
N GLN A 171 -51.60 -6.61 -33.14
CA GLN A 171 -52.26 -6.34 -31.88
C GLN A 171 -51.27 -6.31 -30.70
N ASP A 172 -50.39 -7.32 -30.61
CA ASP A 172 -49.38 -7.38 -29.56
C ASP A 172 -48.38 -6.19 -29.65
N LEU A 173 -47.93 -5.84 -30.85
CA LEU A 173 -47.02 -4.73 -31.06
C LEU A 173 -47.61 -3.37 -30.76
N THR A 174 -48.94 -3.22 -30.78
CA THR A 174 -49.66 -1.97 -30.46
C THR A 174 -50.06 -1.87 -28.97
N GLN A 175 -49.82 -2.93 -28.18
CA GLN A 175 -50.10 -2.86 -26.74
C GLN A 175 -49.13 -1.99 -25.98
N GLU A 176 -49.56 -0.85 -25.48
CA GLU A 176 -48.76 0.08 -24.70
C GLU A 176 -48.17 -0.53 -23.44
N SER A 177 -48.86 -1.50 -22.85
CA SER A 177 -48.45 -2.18 -21.61
C SER A 177 -47.08 -2.86 -21.72
N PHE A 178 -46.71 -3.43 -22.87
CA PHE A 178 -45.38 -4.02 -23.06
C PHE A 178 -44.26 -3.01 -23.00
N TYR A 179 -44.44 -1.84 -23.58
CA TYR A 179 -43.47 -0.74 -23.56
C TYR A 179 -43.32 -0.11 -22.20
N HIS A 180 -44.44 0.11 -21.50
CA HIS A 180 -44.45 0.62 -20.14
C HIS A 180 -43.84 -0.36 -19.15
N PHE A 181 -44.07 -1.68 -19.33
CA PHE A 181 -43.40 -2.69 -18.53
C PHE A 181 -41.86 -2.64 -18.74
N LYS A 182 -41.39 -2.52 -20.00
CA LYS A 182 -39.99 -2.37 -20.29
C LYS A 182 -39.37 -1.10 -19.68
N SER A 183 -40.10 0.03 -19.72
CA SER A 183 -39.73 1.27 -19.05
C SER A 183 -39.60 1.08 -17.53
N MET A 184 -40.60 0.42 -16.92
CA MET A 184 -40.57 0.11 -15.48
C MET A 184 -39.34 -0.73 -15.13
N MET A 185 -38.99 -1.75 -15.94
CA MET A 185 -37.81 -2.59 -15.74
C MET A 185 -36.50 -1.79 -15.84
N MET A 186 -36.44 -0.72 -16.63
CA MET A 186 -35.27 0.19 -16.64
C MET A 186 -35.11 0.92 -15.30
N GLY A 187 -36.24 1.40 -14.70
CA GLY A 187 -36.24 1.99 -13.37
C GLY A 187 -35.79 1.01 -12.28
N VAL A 188 -36.33 -0.23 -12.32
CA VAL A 188 -35.94 -1.31 -11.41
C VAL A 188 -34.46 -1.66 -11.56
N THR A 189 -33.95 -1.72 -12.80
CA THR A 189 -32.53 -1.96 -13.07
C THR A 189 -31.66 -0.87 -12.45
N GLY A 190 -32.04 0.42 -12.63
CA GLY A 190 -31.30 1.53 -12.04
C GLY A 190 -31.28 1.48 -10.52
N PHE A 191 -32.40 1.12 -9.90
CA PHE A 191 -32.49 0.94 -8.43
C PHE A 191 -31.61 -0.22 -7.95
N THR A 192 -31.70 -1.38 -8.60
CA THR A 192 -30.92 -2.56 -8.23
C THR A 192 -29.42 -2.33 -8.39
N VAL A 193 -29.00 -1.76 -9.54
CA VAL A 193 -27.60 -1.39 -9.78
C VAL A 193 -27.13 -0.38 -8.72
N GLY A 194 -27.96 0.56 -8.36
CA GLY A 194 -27.66 1.54 -7.32
C GLY A 194 -27.41 0.89 -5.94
N ILE A 195 -28.25 -0.08 -5.55
CA ILE A 195 -28.05 -0.84 -4.30
C ILE A 195 -26.71 -1.59 -4.32
N VAL A 196 -26.43 -2.32 -5.41
CA VAL A 196 -25.17 -3.06 -5.57
C VAL A 196 -23.97 -2.12 -5.50
N SER A 197 -24.05 -0.99 -6.22
CA SER A 197 -23.00 0.04 -6.22
C SER A 197 -22.72 0.57 -4.82
N ARG A 198 -23.77 0.90 -4.05
CA ARG A 198 -23.63 1.35 -2.67
C ARG A 198 -22.97 0.28 -1.78
N HIS A 199 -23.39 -0.97 -1.94
CA HIS A 199 -22.84 -2.07 -1.14
C HIS A 199 -21.36 -2.32 -1.43
N VAL A 200 -20.98 -2.36 -2.71
CA VAL A 200 -19.58 -2.49 -3.13
C VAL A 200 -18.74 -1.33 -2.62
N ARG A 201 -19.25 -0.09 -2.71
CA ARG A 201 -18.58 1.08 -2.15
C ARG A 201 -18.28 0.93 -0.65
N MET A 202 -19.26 0.46 0.14
CA MET A 202 -19.09 0.25 1.58
C MET A 202 -18.03 -0.83 1.86
N LEU A 203 -18.06 -1.94 1.14
CA LEU A 203 -17.08 -3.03 1.29
C LEU A 203 -15.65 -2.55 1.01
N ILE A 204 -15.45 -1.82 -0.09
CA ILE A 204 -14.13 -1.30 -0.45
C ILE A 204 -13.66 -0.28 0.60
N ALA A 205 -14.54 0.62 1.05
CA ALA A 205 -14.19 1.62 2.06
C ALA A 205 -13.78 0.97 3.40
N ASP A 206 -14.53 -0.04 3.86
CA ASP A 206 -14.20 -0.80 5.08
C ASP A 206 -12.88 -1.55 4.95
N THR A 207 -12.64 -2.21 3.81
CA THR A 207 -11.39 -2.92 3.54
C THR A 207 -10.18 -1.98 3.57
N LEU A 208 -10.30 -0.81 2.93
CA LEU A 208 -9.23 0.21 2.94
C LEU A 208 -9.00 0.79 4.34
N ALA A 209 -10.06 1.00 5.13
CA ALA A 209 -9.93 1.47 6.51
C ALA A 209 -9.18 0.46 7.39
N ARG A 210 -9.53 -0.83 7.32
CA ARG A 210 -8.83 -1.92 8.02
C ARG A 210 -7.37 -2.06 7.58
N GLN A 211 -7.11 -1.94 6.29
CA GLN A 211 -5.74 -2.02 5.77
C GLN A 211 -4.88 -0.85 6.27
N LYS A 212 -5.43 0.37 6.36
CA LYS A 212 -4.74 1.53 6.94
C LYS A 212 -4.43 1.30 8.42
N GLU A 213 -5.40 0.81 9.18
CA GLU A 213 -5.22 0.50 10.61
C GLU A 213 -4.12 -0.53 10.82
N THR A 214 -4.16 -1.65 10.09
CA THR A 214 -3.13 -2.70 10.15
C THR A 214 -1.75 -2.15 9.79
N THR A 215 -1.65 -1.32 8.74
CA THR A 215 -0.39 -0.71 8.32
C THR A 215 0.14 0.26 9.38
N MET A 216 -0.75 1.06 9.99
CA MET A 216 -0.37 1.99 11.06
C MET A 216 0.11 1.25 12.30
N VAL A 217 -0.61 0.22 12.74
CA VAL A 217 -0.20 -0.63 13.88
C VAL A 217 1.14 -1.29 13.59
N SER A 218 1.32 -1.88 12.40
CA SER A 218 2.59 -2.49 12.00
C SER A 218 3.75 -1.49 11.96
N ARG A 219 3.51 -0.26 11.53
CA ARG A 219 4.51 0.82 11.51
C ARG A 219 4.88 1.28 12.91
N LEU A 220 3.89 1.49 13.78
CA LEU A 220 4.13 1.87 15.18
C LEU A 220 4.88 0.75 15.92
N PHE A 221 4.46 -0.49 15.74
CA PHE A 221 5.13 -1.65 16.33
C PHE A 221 6.59 -1.76 15.88
N GLY A 222 6.88 -1.49 14.59
CA GLY A 222 8.24 -1.47 14.05
C GLY A 222 9.15 -0.34 14.59
N GLN A 223 8.61 0.65 15.33
CA GLN A 223 9.42 1.65 16.03
C GLN A 223 9.93 1.14 17.40
N PHE A 224 9.26 0.14 17.97
CA PHE A 224 9.57 -0.40 19.31
C PHE A 224 10.25 -1.77 19.24
N VAL A 225 10.14 -2.48 18.11
CA VAL A 225 10.72 -3.81 17.91
C VAL A 225 11.39 -3.83 16.53
N SER A 226 12.60 -4.42 16.44
CA SER A 226 13.28 -4.54 15.14
C SER A 226 12.43 -5.35 14.14
N ASN A 227 12.57 -5.06 12.84
CA ASN A 227 11.77 -5.74 11.81
C ASN A 227 11.98 -7.26 11.83
N GLU A 228 13.21 -7.70 12.11
CA GLU A 228 13.60 -9.09 12.17
C GLU A 228 12.88 -9.83 13.32
N VAL A 229 12.81 -9.20 14.50
CA VAL A 229 12.07 -9.73 15.66
C VAL A 229 10.57 -9.76 15.38
N LYS A 230 10.03 -8.71 14.76
CA LYS A 230 8.62 -8.65 14.34
C LYS A 230 8.27 -9.82 13.40
N ASP A 231 9.09 -10.04 12.37
CA ASP A 231 8.84 -11.08 11.37
C ASP A 231 8.97 -12.48 11.98
N LYS A 232 9.90 -12.70 12.91
CA LYS A 232 10.03 -13.95 13.67
C LYS A 232 8.83 -14.21 14.58
N ILE A 233 8.33 -13.20 15.27
CA ILE A 233 7.12 -13.31 16.11
C ILE A 233 5.89 -13.66 15.26
N LEU A 234 5.72 -13.01 14.11
CA LEU A 234 4.57 -13.23 13.22
C LEU A 234 4.62 -14.59 12.52
N SER A 235 5.81 -15.09 12.18
CA SER A 235 5.97 -16.36 11.47
C SER A 235 5.99 -17.60 12.38
N HIS A 236 6.38 -17.47 13.65
CA HIS A 236 6.60 -18.59 14.58
C HIS A 236 6.08 -18.29 16.00
N ALA A 237 4.85 -17.79 16.13
CA ALA A 237 4.27 -17.38 17.42
C ALA A 237 4.34 -18.45 18.52
N ASP A 238 4.20 -19.73 18.17
CA ASP A 238 4.28 -20.85 19.11
C ASP A 238 5.71 -21.16 19.56
N ALA A 239 6.70 -21.10 18.65
CA ALA A 239 8.11 -21.36 18.96
C ALA A 239 8.74 -20.25 19.83
N VAL A 240 8.29 -19.01 19.62
CA VAL A 240 8.73 -17.84 20.40
C VAL A 240 8.38 -17.95 21.88
N SER A 241 7.31 -18.69 22.23
CA SER A 241 6.80 -18.81 23.61
C SER A 241 7.59 -19.76 24.50
N HIS A 242 8.35 -20.71 23.95
CA HIS A 242 9.00 -21.78 24.72
C HIS A 242 10.49 -21.53 25.03
N GLY A 243 11.09 -20.51 24.44
CA GLY A 243 12.52 -20.21 24.56
C GLY A 243 13.42 -21.25 23.85
N GLU A 244 14.48 -20.78 23.23
CA GLU A 244 15.44 -21.59 22.44
C GLU A 244 16.86 -21.37 22.98
N LYS A 245 17.62 -22.45 23.18
CA LYS A 245 19.04 -22.34 23.45
C LYS A 245 19.79 -22.01 22.18
N LYS A 246 20.57 -20.93 22.23
CA LYS A 246 21.43 -20.48 21.13
C LYS A 246 22.80 -20.09 21.62
N THR A 247 23.81 -20.29 20.76
CA THR A 247 25.15 -19.79 21.02
C THR A 247 25.34 -18.51 20.19
N VAL A 248 25.53 -17.38 20.86
CA VAL A 248 25.49 -16.05 20.29
C VAL A 248 26.65 -15.19 20.79
N ALA A 249 27.03 -14.17 20.01
CA ALA A 249 27.87 -13.10 20.53
C ALA A 249 27.00 -11.94 21.01
N ILE A 250 27.26 -11.49 22.24
CA ILE A 250 26.59 -10.35 22.88
C ILE A 250 27.53 -9.18 22.90
N LEU A 251 27.06 -8.03 22.46
CA LEU A 251 27.76 -6.76 22.49
C LEU A 251 27.03 -5.78 23.42
N PHE A 252 27.74 -5.25 24.40
CA PHE A 252 27.33 -4.07 25.17
C PHE A 252 28.17 -2.88 24.75
N CYS A 253 27.52 -1.73 24.63
CA CYS A 253 28.20 -0.47 24.36
C CYS A 253 27.59 0.64 25.21
N ASP A 254 28.41 1.45 25.89
CA ASP A 254 27.97 2.49 26.81
C ASP A 254 28.76 3.79 26.62
N ILE A 255 28.10 4.95 26.79
CA ILE A 255 28.71 6.29 26.61
C ILE A 255 29.51 6.66 27.83
N ARG A 256 30.75 7.05 27.65
CA ARG A 256 31.60 7.50 28.76
C ARG A 256 31.21 8.88 29.30
N GLY A 257 30.85 8.92 30.58
CA GLY A 257 30.54 10.17 31.30
C GLY A 257 29.15 10.73 30.99
N PHE A 258 28.24 9.92 30.42
CA PHE A 258 26.89 10.34 30.09
C PHE A 258 26.09 10.84 31.29
N THR A 259 26.15 10.16 32.45
CA THR A 259 25.49 10.60 33.68
C THR A 259 25.84 12.05 34.06
N ALA A 260 27.14 12.35 34.06
CA ALA A 260 27.60 13.71 34.42
C ALA A 260 27.22 14.77 33.37
N PHE A 261 27.05 14.37 32.12
CA PHE A 261 26.53 15.20 31.03
C PHE A 261 25.03 15.44 31.19
N SER A 262 24.25 14.39 31.39
CA SER A 262 22.78 14.45 31.49
C SER A 262 22.29 15.22 32.71
N GLU A 263 23.03 15.23 33.80
CA GLU A 263 22.71 16.04 34.99
C GLU A 263 22.85 17.54 34.75
N LYS A 264 23.70 17.96 33.80
CA LYS A 264 24.04 19.38 33.56
C LYS A 264 23.37 19.98 32.33
N ALA A 265 23.00 19.15 31.37
CA ALA A 265 22.44 19.59 30.09
C ALA A 265 20.91 19.72 30.15
N PRO A 266 20.30 20.64 29.36
CA PRO A 266 18.84 20.67 29.18
C PRO A 266 18.32 19.35 28.61
N PRO A 267 17.12 18.87 29.04
CA PRO A 267 16.57 17.59 28.62
C PRO A 267 16.51 17.40 27.09
N GLU A 268 16.16 18.45 26.35
CA GLU A 268 16.07 18.40 24.88
C GLU A 268 17.44 18.15 24.26
N LYS A 269 18.51 18.72 24.85
CA LYS A 269 19.89 18.51 24.38
C LYS A 269 20.40 17.13 24.71
N VAL A 270 19.95 16.53 25.82
CA VAL A 270 20.29 15.17 26.20
C VAL A 270 19.67 14.20 25.18
N VAL A 271 18.39 14.42 24.83
CA VAL A 271 17.68 13.58 23.83
C VAL A 271 18.30 13.72 22.44
N GLU A 272 18.64 14.95 22.01
CA GLU A 272 19.30 15.20 20.72
C GLU A 272 20.66 14.47 20.64
N TYR A 273 21.50 14.64 21.70
CA TYR A 273 22.79 13.98 21.82
C TYR A 273 22.69 12.46 21.77
N LEU A 274 21.75 11.90 22.54
CA LEU A 274 21.56 10.45 22.63
C LEU A 274 21.05 9.88 21.29
N ASN A 275 20.08 10.52 20.66
CA ASN A 275 19.54 10.06 19.37
C ASN A 275 20.59 10.10 18.26
N GLU A 276 21.42 11.16 18.21
CA GLU A 276 22.50 11.26 17.21
C GLU A 276 23.51 10.12 17.36
N TYR A 277 23.90 9.82 18.60
CA TYR A 277 24.80 8.72 18.92
C TYR A 277 24.19 7.35 18.59
N LEU A 278 22.99 7.09 19.12
CA LEU A 278 22.29 5.81 18.94
C LEU A 278 22.08 5.50 17.45
N ASP A 279 21.71 6.50 16.66
CA ASP A 279 21.47 6.37 15.22
C ASP A 279 22.73 5.92 14.46
N ALA A 280 23.90 6.45 14.84
CA ALA A 280 25.18 6.05 14.25
C ALA A 280 25.58 4.63 14.67
N MET A 281 25.41 4.28 15.94
CA MET A 281 25.80 2.97 16.48
C MET A 281 24.88 1.86 15.98
N VAL A 282 23.56 2.09 15.95
CA VAL A 282 22.57 1.11 15.46
C VAL A 282 22.83 0.77 13.99
N ARG A 283 23.13 1.78 13.15
CA ARG A 283 23.49 1.52 11.74
C ARG A 283 24.74 0.65 11.61
N ALA A 284 25.77 0.90 12.41
CA ALA A 284 26.99 0.12 12.39
C ALA A 284 26.75 -1.34 12.81
N ILE A 285 25.97 -1.56 13.88
CA ILE A 285 25.61 -2.90 14.37
C ILE A 285 24.78 -3.65 13.34
N ALA A 286 23.76 -3.03 12.77
CA ALA A 286 22.88 -3.63 11.75
C ALA A 286 23.67 -3.98 10.48
N SER A 287 24.62 -3.14 10.04
CA SER A 287 25.46 -3.39 8.87
C SER A 287 26.36 -4.63 9.02
N ALA A 288 26.66 -5.04 10.25
CA ALA A 288 27.41 -6.25 10.56
C ALA A 288 26.51 -7.46 10.89
N GLY A 289 25.20 -7.38 10.64
CA GLY A 289 24.26 -8.47 10.92
C GLY A 289 23.85 -8.60 12.39
N GLY A 290 24.08 -7.59 13.22
CA GLY A 290 23.65 -7.54 14.60
C GLY A 290 22.19 -7.07 14.75
N THR A 291 21.49 -7.64 15.71
CA THR A 291 20.14 -7.22 16.10
C THR A 291 20.20 -6.47 17.42
N ILE A 292 19.59 -5.28 17.49
CA ILE A 292 19.46 -4.55 18.77
C ILE A 292 18.43 -5.29 19.63
N ASP A 293 18.84 -5.71 20.81
CA ASP A 293 17.97 -6.32 21.81
C ASP A 293 17.19 -5.24 22.57
N LYS A 294 17.90 -4.30 23.16
CA LYS A 294 17.32 -3.15 23.88
C LYS A 294 18.34 -2.03 24.12
N PHE A 295 17.79 -0.87 24.46
CA PHE A 295 18.55 0.22 25.06
C PHE A 295 18.38 0.19 26.59
N ILE A 296 19.46 0.42 27.33
CA ILE A 296 19.46 0.45 28.80
C ILE A 296 20.06 1.80 29.20
N GLY A 297 19.21 2.83 29.30
CA GLY A 297 19.67 4.22 29.41
C GLY A 297 20.40 4.64 28.14
N ASP A 298 21.68 4.96 28.25
CA ASP A 298 22.57 5.28 27.13
C ASP A 298 23.33 4.06 26.58
N ALA A 299 23.16 2.91 27.21
CA ALA A 299 23.80 1.67 26.77
C ALA A 299 22.97 0.95 25.68
N ILE A 300 23.67 0.30 24.75
CA ILE A 300 23.12 -0.55 23.72
C ILE A 300 23.46 -2.01 24.04
N MET A 301 22.45 -2.88 24.00
CA MET A 301 22.66 -4.32 23.98
C MET A 301 22.33 -4.85 22.58
N ALA A 302 23.27 -5.54 21.94
CA ALA A 302 23.10 -6.16 20.64
C ALA A 302 23.48 -7.63 20.65
N VAL A 303 22.83 -8.42 19.79
CA VAL A 303 22.98 -9.88 19.67
C VAL A 303 23.32 -10.23 18.23
N PHE A 304 24.30 -11.12 18.05
CA PHE A 304 24.75 -11.68 16.78
C PHE A 304 24.55 -13.19 16.79
N GLY A 305 23.86 -13.75 15.78
CA GLY A 305 23.49 -15.17 15.71
C GLY A 305 22.24 -15.53 16.52
N GLY A 306 21.45 -14.53 16.93
CA GLY A 306 20.17 -14.72 17.64
C GLY A 306 18.98 -14.83 16.69
N VAL A 307 18.35 -13.70 16.39
CA VAL A 307 17.21 -13.61 15.46
C VAL A 307 17.68 -13.76 14.02
N LEU A 308 18.74 -13.05 13.66
CA LEU A 308 19.40 -13.17 12.37
C LEU A 308 20.49 -14.24 12.46
N ASP A 309 20.47 -15.17 11.53
CA ASP A 309 21.54 -16.14 11.40
C ASP A 309 22.75 -15.45 10.73
N VAL A 310 23.91 -15.57 11.36
CA VAL A 310 25.19 -15.08 10.83
C VAL A 310 26.20 -16.23 10.84
N GLU A 311 27.07 -16.28 9.83
CA GLU A 311 27.99 -17.39 9.65
C GLU A 311 28.96 -17.54 10.85
N ASN A 312 29.52 -16.43 11.33
CA ASN A 312 30.38 -16.39 12.50
C ASN A 312 29.99 -15.22 13.41
N PRO A 313 29.19 -15.46 14.47
CA PRO A 313 28.76 -14.42 15.40
C PRO A 313 29.88 -13.60 16.05
N PRO A 314 31.02 -14.21 16.52
CA PRO A 314 32.18 -13.46 16.99
C PRO A 314 32.78 -12.49 15.96
N ASP A 315 32.98 -12.93 14.73
CA ASP A 315 33.55 -12.08 13.67
C ASP A 315 32.60 -10.91 13.36
N SER A 316 31.30 -11.18 13.26
CA SER A 316 30.27 -10.16 13.04
C SER A 316 30.22 -9.13 14.18
N ALA A 317 30.32 -9.56 15.44
CA ALA A 317 30.34 -8.67 16.59
C ALA A 317 31.62 -7.80 16.63
N LEU A 318 32.77 -8.37 16.28
CA LEU A 318 34.02 -7.61 16.18
C LEU A 318 34.00 -6.64 15.00
N ALA A 319 33.45 -7.07 13.85
CA ALA A 319 33.24 -6.17 12.71
C ALA A 319 32.31 -5.00 13.05
N ALA A 320 31.23 -5.25 13.78
CA ALA A 320 30.34 -4.22 14.30
C ALA A 320 31.10 -3.22 15.18
N ALA A 321 31.90 -3.69 16.12
CA ALA A 321 32.70 -2.82 17.00
C ALA A 321 33.66 -1.89 16.21
N LEU A 322 34.29 -2.43 15.14
CA LEU A 322 35.15 -1.63 14.29
C LEU A 322 34.36 -0.61 13.45
N LEU A 323 33.19 -0.98 12.93
CA LEU A 323 32.29 -0.04 12.24
C LEU A 323 31.76 1.04 13.18
N MET A 324 31.42 0.67 14.42
CA MET A 324 30.99 1.63 15.46
C MET A 324 32.09 2.64 15.76
N ARG A 325 33.32 2.19 15.87
CA ARG A 325 34.51 3.05 16.06
C ARG A 325 34.68 4.04 14.90
N ALA A 326 34.59 3.57 13.67
CA ALA A 326 34.67 4.42 12.49
C ALA A 326 33.52 5.43 12.42
N SER A 327 32.28 5.00 12.66
CA SER A 327 31.10 5.86 12.69
C SER A 327 31.17 6.90 13.80
N LEU A 328 31.72 6.54 14.98
CA LEU A 328 31.92 7.47 16.08
C LEU A 328 32.98 8.53 15.76
N THR A 329 34.04 8.14 15.07
CA THR A 329 35.06 9.07 14.61
C THR A 329 34.48 10.11 13.64
N GLU A 330 33.70 9.64 12.65
CA GLU A 330 33.01 10.54 11.71
C GLU A 330 31.99 11.46 12.42
N LEU A 331 31.23 10.92 13.37
CA LEU A 331 30.30 11.69 14.19
C LEU A 331 31.04 12.78 14.97
N ASN A 332 32.16 12.45 15.62
CA ASN A 332 32.95 13.37 16.40
C ASN A 332 33.56 14.49 15.55
N GLN A 333 34.02 14.20 14.34
CA GLN A 333 34.50 15.24 13.40
C GLN A 333 33.39 16.26 13.08
N ARG A 334 32.15 15.79 12.84
CA ARG A 334 31.01 16.69 12.62
C ARG A 334 30.68 17.52 13.85
N ARG A 335 30.75 16.92 15.04
CA ARG A 335 30.47 17.58 16.30
C ARG A 335 31.51 18.66 16.62
N GLU A 336 32.79 18.37 16.41
CA GLU A 336 33.90 19.32 16.57
C GLU A 336 33.76 20.51 15.62
N ALA A 337 33.42 20.26 14.35
CA ALA A 337 33.13 21.30 13.37
C ALA A 337 31.95 22.22 13.77
N ALA A 338 30.99 21.66 14.53
CA ALA A 338 29.83 22.38 15.08
C ALA A 338 30.12 23.02 16.49
N GLY A 339 31.33 22.87 17.02
CA GLY A 339 31.69 23.38 18.38
C GLY A 339 31.02 22.57 19.51
N LEU A 340 30.62 21.33 19.25
CA LEU A 340 29.96 20.44 20.23
C LEU A 340 30.99 19.47 20.85
N PRO A 341 30.76 19.01 22.09
CA PRO A 341 31.66 18.05 22.74
C PRO A 341 31.67 16.72 22.05
N THR A 342 32.83 16.07 21.96
CA THR A 342 33.00 14.73 21.43
C THR A 342 32.42 13.66 22.32
N ILE A 343 32.03 12.56 21.74
CA ILE A 343 31.47 11.39 22.40
C ILE A 343 32.53 10.28 22.46
N ARG A 344 32.64 9.62 23.60
CA ARG A 344 33.47 8.41 23.77
C ARG A 344 32.60 7.30 24.30
N ASN A 345 32.85 6.07 23.88
CA ASN A 345 32.16 4.89 24.36
C ASN A 345 33.12 3.78 24.79
N GLY A 346 32.56 2.74 25.43
CA GLY A 346 33.21 1.47 25.69
C GLY A 346 32.40 0.36 25.08
N ILE A 347 33.04 -0.67 24.54
CA ILE A 347 32.40 -1.82 23.91
C ILE A 347 32.90 -3.09 24.59
N GLY A 348 32.00 -3.93 25.11
CA GLY A 348 32.27 -5.25 25.68
C GLY A 348 31.61 -6.35 24.84
N ILE A 349 32.36 -7.40 24.47
CA ILE A 349 31.82 -8.51 23.68
C ILE A 349 32.12 -9.84 24.37
N HIS A 350 31.09 -10.69 24.50
CA HIS A 350 31.24 -12.07 24.98
C HIS A 350 30.49 -13.03 24.06
N TYR A 351 31.00 -14.26 23.95
CA TYR A 351 30.41 -15.33 23.12
C TYR A 351 30.08 -16.53 23.99
N GLY A 352 28.85 -17.03 23.91
CA GLY A 352 28.43 -18.19 24.69
C GLY A 352 26.97 -18.54 24.52
N GLU A 353 26.53 -19.55 25.27
CA GLU A 353 25.14 -20.05 25.26
C GLU A 353 24.20 -19.07 26.00
N VAL A 354 23.00 -18.88 25.43
CA VAL A 354 21.90 -18.10 25.99
C VAL A 354 20.59 -18.84 25.81
N LEU A 355 19.57 -18.45 26.58
CA LEU A 355 18.18 -18.76 26.29
C LEU A 355 17.54 -17.56 25.63
N GLN A 356 17.07 -17.72 24.37
CA GLN A 356 16.38 -16.69 23.59
C GLN A 356 14.88 -16.97 23.53
N GLY A 357 14.03 -15.96 23.77
CA GLY A 357 12.58 -16.12 23.68
C GLY A 357 11.82 -14.93 24.21
N ALA A 358 10.49 -15.05 24.22
CA ALA A 358 9.57 -14.05 24.80
C ALA A 358 9.50 -14.25 26.33
N ILE A 359 10.18 -13.39 27.06
CA ILE A 359 10.38 -13.48 28.52
C ILE A 359 9.64 -12.34 29.19
N GLY A 360 8.85 -12.67 30.22
CA GLY A 360 8.09 -11.67 30.97
C GLY A 360 6.80 -12.22 31.58
N SER A 361 5.87 -11.33 31.86
CA SER A 361 4.54 -11.65 32.41
C SER A 361 3.52 -11.98 31.30
N ALA A 362 2.29 -12.30 31.68
CA ALA A 362 1.19 -12.48 30.73
C ALA A 362 0.82 -11.17 30.00
N GLU A 363 1.03 -10.01 30.67
CA GLU A 363 0.65 -8.70 30.14
C GLU A 363 1.78 -8.01 29.36
N ARG A 364 3.05 -8.33 29.70
CA ARG A 364 4.24 -7.72 29.08
C ARG A 364 5.34 -8.75 28.90
N LYS A 365 5.73 -8.99 27.65
CA LYS A 365 6.85 -9.86 27.28
C LYS A 365 7.82 -9.08 26.40
N ASP A 366 9.11 -9.24 26.66
CA ASP A 366 10.18 -8.76 25.81
C ASP A 366 10.80 -9.98 25.09
N PHE A 367 10.99 -9.89 23.80
CA PHE A 367 11.76 -10.89 23.08
C PHE A 367 13.24 -10.58 23.27
N THR A 368 13.94 -11.40 24.03
CA THR A 368 15.30 -11.11 24.49
C THR A 368 16.10 -12.39 24.74
N VAL A 369 17.37 -12.23 25.08
CA VAL A 369 18.28 -13.30 25.49
C VAL A 369 18.62 -13.17 26.97
N ILE A 370 18.67 -14.30 27.68
CA ILE A 370 19.10 -14.37 29.09
C ILE A 370 20.19 -15.44 29.26
N GLY A 371 21.09 -15.22 30.18
CA GLY A 371 22.18 -16.16 30.55
C GLY A 371 23.38 -15.43 31.14
N ASP A 372 24.38 -16.21 31.63
CA ASP A 372 25.63 -15.66 32.13
C ASP A 372 26.43 -14.93 31.04
N THR A 373 26.26 -15.35 29.78
CA THR A 373 26.82 -14.69 28.59
C THR A 373 26.48 -13.21 28.51
N VAL A 374 25.22 -12.84 28.81
CA VAL A 374 24.75 -11.45 28.80
C VAL A 374 25.46 -10.63 29.88
N ASN A 375 25.49 -11.19 31.10
CA ASN A 375 26.15 -10.54 32.24
C ASN A 375 27.66 -10.38 32.01
N SER A 376 28.29 -11.36 31.40
CA SER A 376 29.73 -11.34 31.08
C SER A 376 30.05 -10.25 30.06
N ALA A 377 29.26 -10.09 29.00
CA ALA A 377 29.44 -9.03 28.02
C ALA A 377 29.33 -7.62 28.63
N SER A 378 28.31 -7.39 29.50
CA SER A 378 28.14 -6.13 30.21
C SER A 378 29.32 -5.78 31.12
N ARG A 379 29.88 -6.81 31.81
CA ARG A 379 31.06 -6.63 32.68
C ARG A 379 32.31 -6.33 31.88
N LEU A 380 32.49 -6.93 30.72
CA LEU A 380 33.62 -6.66 29.82
C LEU A 380 33.59 -5.21 29.30
N GLU A 381 32.43 -4.67 29.03
CA GLU A 381 32.28 -3.25 28.71
C GLU A 381 32.84 -2.37 29.81
N GLY A 382 32.50 -2.66 31.07
CA GLY A 382 33.03 -1.93 32.24
C GLY A 382 34.56 -1.93 32.33
N LEU A 383 35.24 -3.04 31.94
CA LEU A 383 36.70 -3.18 31.96
C LEU A 383 37.41 -2.25 30.95
N CYS A 384 36.70 -1.69 29.99
CA CYS A 384 37.32 -0.70 29.06
C CYS A 384 37.93 0.49 29.82
N LYS A 385 37.40 0.85 30.99
CA LYS A 385 37.96 1.89 31.86
C LYS A 385 39.29 1.45 32.46
N ASP A 386 39.35 0.23 32.98
CA ASP A 386 40.52 -0.31 33.68
C ASP A 386 41.72 -0.51 32.74
N PHE A 387 41.43 -0.94 31.51
CA PHE A 387 42.46 -1.13 30.49
C PHE A 387 42.69 0.08 29.57
N SER A 388 42.01 1.23 29.83
CA SER A 388 42.14 2.46 29.03
C SER A 388 41.95 2.21 27.53
N THR A 389 40.99 1.33 27.16
CA THR A 389 40.61 0.97 25.77
C THR A 389 39.12 1.21 25.52
N ASP A 390 38.73 1.29 24.28
CA ASP A 390 37.33 1.41 23.86
C ASP A 390 36.68 0.06 23.54
N LEU A 391 37.47 -1.03 23.43
CA LEU A 391 36.96 -2.36 23.10
C LEU A 391 37.63 -3.42 23.98
N VAL A 392 36.83 -4.22 24.66
CA VAL A 392 37.28 -5.40 25.42
C VAL A 392 36.41 -6.59 25.06
N PHE A 393 37.01 -7.74 24.78
CA PHE A 393 36.29 -8.97 24.55
C PHE A 393 36.95 -10.18 25.19
N SER A 394 36.18 -11.22 25.43
CA SER A 394 36.61 -12.42 26.11
C SER A 394 37.44 -13.36 25.28
N ASP A 395 38.13 -14.32 25.93
CA ASP A 395 38.89 -15.38 25.29
C ASP A 395 38.01 -16.30 24.43
N GLU A 396 36.75 -16.49 24.81
CA GLU A 396 35.78 -17.26 24.01
C GLU A 396 35.51 -16.59 22.64
N VAL A 397 35.42 -15.25 22.60
CA VAL A 397 35.32 -14.50 21.34
C VAL A 397 36.58 -14.67 20.52
N TYR A 398 37.79 -14.53 21.14
CA TYR A 398 39.06 -14.67 20.46
C TYR A 398 39.24 -16.06 19.84
N ARG A 399 38.91 -17.13 20.60
CA ARG A 399 39.06 -18.52 20.10
C ARG A 399 38.09 -18.87 19.00
N ALA A 400 36.86 -18.32 19.02
CA ALA A 400 35.82 -18.58 18.03
C ALA A 400 35.91 -17.66 16.81
N ALA A 401 36.72 -16.59 16.86
CA ALA A 401 36.94 -15.68 15.74
C ALA A 401 37.82 -16.38 14.66
N SER A 402 37.66 -15.98 13.42
CA SER A 402 38.46 -16.45 12.28
C SER A 402 39.90 -16.01 12.40
N GLU A 403 40.82 -16.75 11.73
CA GLU A 403 42.25 -16.49 11.78
C GLU A 403 42.63 -15.05 11.35
N PRO A 404 42.07 -14.48 10.28
CA PRO A 404 42.36 -13.10 9.89
C PRO A 404 41.97 -12.07 10.96
N VAL A 405 40.90 -12.32 11.71
CA VAL A 405 40.46 -11.45 12.80
C VAL A 405 41.35 -11.62 14.00
N ARG A 406 41.69 -12.87 14.40
CA ARG A 406 42.62 -13.17 15.50
C ARG A 406 43.98 -12.52 15.34
N ALA A 407 44.52 -12.50 14.11
CA ALA A 407 45.82 -11.89 13.81
C ALA A 407 45.86 -10.37 14.17
N ARG A 408 44.72 -9.71 14.26
CA ARG A 408 44.58 -8.28 14.62
C ARG A 408 44.38 -8.05 16.13
N CYS A 409 44.15 -9.11 16.89
CA CYS A 409 43.84 -9.03 18.31
C CYS A 409 45.11 -8.90 19.16
N SER A 410 45.03 -8.15 20.24
CA SER A 410 46.08 -8.00 21.25
C SER A 410 45.55 -8.43 22.62
N ARG A 411 46.32 -9.24 23.35
CA ARG A 411 45.98 -9.64 24.70
C ARG A 411 46.19 -8.47 25.67
N LEU A 412 45.13 -8.11 26.42
CA LEU A 412 45.22 -7.06 27.45
C LEU A 412 45.73 -7.58 28.79
N GLY A 413 45.36 -8.82 29.11
CA GLY A 413 45.78 -9.44 30.40
C GLY A 413 44.69 -10.34 30.98
N GLU A 414 44.72 -10.48 32.30
CA GLU A 414 43.71 -11.20 33.07
C GLU A 414 42.91 -10.22 33.93
N ALA A 415 41.59 -10.37 33.92
CA ALA A 415 40.69 -9.54 34.73
C ALA A 415 39.82 -10.40 35.65
N ARG A 416 39.63 -9.98 36.86
CA ARG A 416 38.65 -10.56 37.78
C ARG A 416 37.31 -9.88 37.53
N VAL A 417 36.33 -10.66 37.15
CA VAL A 417 34.98 -10.16 36.87
C VAL A 417 34.09 -10.49 38.07
N LYS A 418 33.36 -9.51 38.60
CA LYS A 418 32.49 -9.68 39.77
C LYS A 418 31.53 -10.85 39.54
N GLY A 419 31.55 -11.86 40.48
CA GLY A 419 30.70 -13.06 40.40
C GLY A 419 31.30 -14.23 39.61
N ARG A 420 32.56 -14.17 39.14
CA ARG A 420 33.34 -15.32 38.71
C ARG A 420 34.54 -15.51 39.68
N GLU A 421 34.79 -16.74 40.10
CA GLU A 421 35.94 -17.07 41.00
C GLU A 421 37.27 -17.04 40.23
N GLN A 422 37.24 -17.37 38.93
CA GLN A 422 38.44 -17.40 38.10
C GLN A 422 38.59 -16.12 37.28
N ALA A 423 39.84 -15.66 37.18
CA ALA A 423 40.19 -14.56 36.27
C ALA A 423 39.96 -14.98 34.80
N ILE A 424 39.46 -14.09 33.99
CA ILE A 424 39.29 -14.33 32.55
C ILE A 424 40.34 -13.57 31.76
N THR A 425 40.85 -14.23 30.71
CA THR A 425 41.73 -13.55 29.75
C THR A 425 40.89 -12.63 28.86
N VAL A 426 41.34 -11.41 28.72
CA VAL A 426 40.67 -10.37 27.92
C VAL A 426 41.56 -9.85 26.80
N TRP A 427 40.94 -9.53 25.70
CA TRP A 427 41.53 -9.13 24.43
C TRP A 427 40.97 -7.82 23.93
N THR A 428 41.68 -7.16 23.01
CA THR A 428 41.22 -6.00 22.24
C THR A 428 41.69 -6.10 20.80
N ILE A 429 41.09 -5.25 19.94
CA ILE A 429 41.71 -4.89 18.65
C ILE A 429 42.18 -3.46 18.80
N PRO A 430 43.50 -3.17 18.77
CA PRO A 430 44.02 -1.81 18.91
C PRO A 430 43.36 -0.85 17.90
N GLY A 431 43.11 0.40 18.33
CA GLY A 431 42.71 1.46 17.41
C GLY A 431 43.81 1.72 16.38
N LEU A 432 43.41 2.13 15.17
CA LEU A 432 44.30 2.63 14.15
C LEU A 432 44.90 3.97 14.58
#